data_7c2974c592e0310425dbd232ba2690bf
#
_entry.id   7c2974c592e0310425dbd232ba2690bf
#
_cell.length_a   1.000
_cell.length_b   1.000
_cell.length_c   1.000
_cell.angle_alpha   90.00
_cell.angle_beta   90.00
_cell.angle_gamma   90.00
#
_symmetry.space_group_name_H-M   'P 1'
#
loop_
_entity.id
_entity.type
_entity.pdbx_description
1 polymer ?
#
loop_
_entity_poly.entity_id
_entity_poly.type
_entity_poly.pdbx_seq_one_letter_code
_entity_poly.pdbx_strand_id
1 'polypeptide(L)'
;MPCWSTTDRRGRARSVALALAGACAIVGGTPAGTLTKADLQQRFPSPLIVGERDAELAVWPLFRQDGTAVPLVGYVYESVDLAPIPGFSGTPPDLLVALDAKGVFMDVQVLSQHEPVFVDGLGPAPLMRFVAQYRGLSLRQNIRIGANGNRDGQRGGANVYIDGVAKATASVRIVNQSLLAASLRVARARLGFAGGRDPALIARVRRDTYRPMDWDALARAGLVAHLRVTRAQMAHAFAGTGVEPEDAVGAGDETFTELWIAWLSAPVAGRNLLGDAGWAHLQGRLDDGDHALLAISRGPWTFVGDDFVRGAVPDRITLHQGELPLEMRDLDLDDALALPPALRGADAKVLRVIGPAGLDPGRPLDLALHVVRSKGLIYPERIARDFALAYPLPADQVLLPQADDTSWPGIWRARAWELGVLVAGLALLAAVLARREAADGRR
;
A
#
# COMPACT_ATOMS: atom_id res chain seq x y z
N MET A 1 11.34 82.28 -15.95
CA MET A 1 11.69 82.99 -14.75
C MET A 1 11.08 82.38 -13.53
N PRO A 2 11.76 82.33 -12.45
CA PRO A 2 11.79 81.25 -11.49
C PRO A 2 11.01 81.56 -10.21
N CYS A 3 10.72 80.59 -9.44
CA CYS A 3 10.77 80.75 -8.00
C CYS A 3 11.00 79.42 -7.26
N TRP A 4 12.06 79.39 -6.56
CA TRP A 4 12.50 78.42 -5.56
C TRP A 4 11.68 78.55 -4.27
N SER A 5 11.46 77.50 -3.58
CA SER A 5 11.50 77.41 -2.11
C SER A 5 11.62 75.95 -1.70
N THR A 6 12.74 75.50 -1.31
CA THR A 6 13.34 75.16 -0.02
C THR A 6 12.51 74.24 0.89
N THR A 7 13.04 73.00 1.04
CA THR A 7 13.22 72.22 2.28
C THR A 7 12.04 71.88 3.13
N ASP A 8 11.81 70.53 3.24
CA ASP A 8 11.83 69.99 4.57
C ASP A 8 12.37 68.54 4.56
N ARG A 9 13.52 68.36 5.18
CA ARG A 9 14.14 67.11 5.49
C ARG A 9 13.76 66.72 6.92
N ARG A 10 12.65 66.05 7.14
CA ARG A 10 12.39 65.31 8.37
C ARG A 10 11.22 64.30 8.11
N GLY A 11 11.52 63.03 8.01
CA GLY A 11 10.43 62.03 7.98
C GLY A 11 10.69 60.79 7.13
N ARG A 12 11.90 60.26 7.14
CA ARG A 12 12.15 58.92 6.57
C ARG A 12 12.92 58.05 7.55
N ALA A 13 12.25 57.66 8.62
CA ALA A 13 12.74 56.64 9.54
C ALA A 13 11.56 55.96 10.24
N ARG A 14 10.59 55.50 9.51
CA ARG A 14 9.54 54.59 10.01
C ARG A 14 8.88 53.93 8.81
N SER A 15 9.44 52.85 8.27
CA SER A 15 8.73 51.88 7.41
C SER A 15 9.69 50.78 6.95
N VAL A 16 10.40 50.11 7.86
CA VAL A 16 11.08 48.84 7.60
C VAL A 16 10.84 47.96 8.82
N ALA A 17 9.61 47.65 9.09
CA ALA A 17 9.24 46.67 10.10
C ALA A 17 7.79 46.24 9.89
N LEU A 18 7.48 45.64 8.77
CA LEU A 18 6.24 44.82 8.60
C LEU A 18 6.21 44.21 7.19
N ALA A 19 7.11 43.28 6.94
CA ALA A 19 7.01 42.41 5.76
C ALA A 19 7.69 41.05 6.04
N LEU A 20 7.37 40.46 7.19
CA LEU A 20 7.76 39.07 7.52
C LEU A 20 6.63 38.40 8.31
N ALA A 21 5.41 38.51 7.82
CA ALA A 21 4.28 37.75 8.33
C ALA A 21 3.34 37.50 7.15
N GLY A 22 3.56 36.41 6.41
CA GLY A 22 2.67 36.11 5.30
C GLY A 22 3.11 34.99 4.37
N ALA A 23 3.98 34.09 4.82
CA ALA A 23 4.15 32.83 4.18
C ALA A 23 3.47 31.75 5.07
N CYS A 24 2.16 31.89 5.29
CA CYS A 24 1.32 30.75 5.65
C CYS A 24 1.32 29.84 4.42
N ALA A 25 2.16 28.82 4.43
CA ALA A 25 2.05 27.72 3.52
C ALA A 25 0.60 27.24 3.56
N ILE A 26 -0.10 27.36 2.44
CA ILE A 26 -1.29 26.57 2.18
C ILE A 26 -0.77 25.14 2.13
N VAL A 27 -0.64 24.51 3.30
CA VAL A 27 -0.61 23.06 3.42
C VAL A 27 -1.97 22.65 2.87
N GLY A 28 -1.99 22.14 1.64
CA GLY A 28 -3.15 21.49 1.09
C GLY A 28 -3.57 20.43 2.10
N GLY A 29 -4.65 20.70 2.85
CA GLY A 29 -5.15 19.79 3.85
C GLY A 29 -5.48 18.50 3.14
N THR A 30 -4.80 17.43 3.51
CA THR A 30 -5.26 16.07 3.18
C THR A 30 -6.70 15.99 3.65
N PRO A 31 -7.61 15.42 2.86
CA PRO A 31 -8.99 15.23 3.30
C PRO A 31 -8.96 14.48 4.64
N ALA A 32 -9.48 15.13 5.68
CA ALA A 32 -9.55 14.56 7.02
C ALA A 32 -10.94 13.99 7.24
N GLY A 33 -11.01 12.88 7.98
CA GLY A 33 -12.27 12.32 8.43
C GLY A 33 -13.06 13.33 9.26
N THR A 34 -14.38 13.23 9.20
CA THR A 34 -15.31 14.22 9.75
C THR A 34 -16.03 13.76 11.02
N LEU A 35 -15.96 12.46 11.34
CA LEU A 35 -16.70 11.88 12.46
C LEU A 35 -16.07 12.22 13.80
N THR A 36 -16.93 12.54 14.74
CA THR A 36 -16.56 12.71 16.15
C THR A 36 -16.80 11.43 16.94
N LYS A 37 -16.21 11.34 18.15
CA LYS A 37 -16.48 10.24 19.06
C LYS A 37 -18.00 10.09 19.37
N ALA A 38 -18.72 11.21 19.47
CA ALA A 38 -20.16 11.20 19.72
C ALA A 38 -20.94 10.57 18.56
N ASP A 39 -20.57 10.92 17.31
CA ASP A 39 -21.18 10.33 16.12
C ASP A 39 -20.93 8.82 16.05
N LEU A 40 -19.70 8.41 16.38
CA LEU A 40 -19.35 6.98 16.43
C LEU A 40 -20.09 6.24 17.52
N GLN A 41 -20.24 6.84 18.73
CA GLN A 41 -20.97 6.20 19.83
C GLN A 41 -22.47 6.01 19.51
N GLN A 42 -23.06 6.87 18.67
CA GLN A 42 -24.43 6.68 18.19
C GLN A 42 -24.52 5.49 17.20
N ARG A 43 -23.49 5.30 16.37
CA ARG A 43 -23.42 4.20 15.38
C ARG A 43 -23.10 2.85 16.02
N PHE A 44 -22.33 2.88 17.11
CA PHE A 44 -21.94 1.71 17.90
C PHE A 44 -22.52 1.80 19.32
N PRO A 45 -23.86 1.56 19.48
CA PRO A 45 -24.51 1.70 20.77
C PRO A 45 -24.09 0.61 21.76
N SER A 46 -24.47 0.80 23.04
CA SER A 46 -24.27 -0.21 24.09
C SER A 46 -24.66 -1.61 23.60
N PRO A 47 -23.88 -2.65 23.89
CA PRO A 47 -22.77 -2.70 24.85
C PRO A 47 -21.41 -2.25 24.32
N LEU A 48 -21.33 -1.64 23.14
CA LEU A 48 -20.09 -1.12 22.58
C LEU A 48 -19.79 0.28 23.12
N ILE A 49 -18.50 0.53 23.41
CA ILE A 49 -18.00 1.81 23.91
C ILE A 49 -16.87 2.26 23.00
N VAL A 50 -17.00 3.45 22.42
CA VAL A 50 -15.97 4.07 21.60
C VAL A 50 -14.99 4.82 22.50
N GLY A 51 -13.71 4.48 22.43
CA GLY A 51 -12.64 5.13 23.18
C GLY A 51 -12.24 6.50 22.61
N GLU A 52 -11.18 7.09 23.15
CA GLU A 52 -10.60 8.31 22.59
C GLU A 52 -9.84 8.00 21.29
N ARG A 53 -9.80 8.99 20.38
CA ARG A 53 -9.04 8.88 19.15
C ARG A 53 -7.55 8.72 19.46
N ASP A 54 -6.92 7.74 18.83
CA ASP A 54 -5.49 7.50 19.00
C ASP A 54 -4.68 8.70 18.48
N ALA A 55 -3.62 9.09 19.19
CA ALA A 55 -2.83 10.26 18.85
C ALA A 55 -1.86 10.03 17.68
N GLU A 56 -1.44 8.78 17.45
CA GLU A 56 -0.45 8.42 16.42
C GLU A 56 -1.11 7.94 15.13
N LEU A 57 -2.24 7.27 15.26
CA LEU A 57 -3.00 6.73 14.16
C LEU A 57 -4.46 7.19 14.25
N ALA A 58 -5.03 7.64 13.16
CA ALA A 58 -6.40 8.17 13.13
C ALA A 58 -7.45 7.04 13.26
N VAL A 59 -7.50 6.40 14.44
CA VAL A 59 -8.42 5.31 14.78
C VAL A 59 -9.02 5.52 16.16
N TRP A 60 -10.19 4.95 16.39
CA TRP A 60 -10.84 4.90 17.69
C TRP A 60 -10.89 3.46 18.18
N PRO A 61 -10.36 3.13 19.37
CA PRO A 61 -10.51 1.81 19.94
C PRO A 61 -11.98 1.55 20.30
N LEU A 62 -12.45 0.36 19.97
CA LEU A 62 -13.80 -0.09 20.29
C LEU A 62 -13.73 -1.14 21.40
N PHE A 63 -14.44 -0.87 22.47
CA PHE A 63 -14.53 -1.75 23.64
C PHE A 63 -15.94 -2.36 23.72
N ARG A 64 -16.07 -3.45 24.46
CA ARG A 64 -17.38 -4.02 24.79
C ARG A 64 -17.51 -4.09 26.30
N GLN A 65 -18.63 -3.62 26.83
CA GLN A 65 -18.94 -3.82 28.22
C GLN A 65 -19.46 -5.24 28.45
N ASP A 66 -18.73 -5.98 29.30
CA ASP A 66 -19.09 -7.35 29.67
C ASP A 66 -19.00 -7.43 31.20
N GLY A 67 -20.12 -7.17 31.89
CA GLY A 67 -20.16 -7.01 33.32
C GLY A 67 -19.26 -5.88 33.82
N THR A 68 -18.24 -6.20 34.62
CA THR A 68 -17.22 -5.25 35.09
C THR A 68 -16.02 -5.12 34.17
N ALA A 69 -15.86 -6.02 33.18
CA ALA A 69 -14.77 -5.98 32.23
C ALA A 69 -15.15 -5.11 31.02
N VAL A 70 -14.13 -4.43 30.46
CA VAL A 70 -14.29 -3.59 29.26
C VAL A 70 -13.15 -3.96 28.25
N PRO A 71 -13.17 -5.19 27.71
CA PRO A 71 -12.13 -5.61 26.78
C PRO A 71 -12.19 -4.84 25.47
N LEU A 72 -11.02 -4.59 24.88
CA LEU A 72 -10.88 -4.11 23.52
C LEU A 72 -11.40 -5.18 22.55
N VAL A 73 -12.35 -4.82 21.70
CA VAL A 73 -12.92 -5.74 20.70
C VAL A 73 -12.46 -5.40 19.27
N GLY A 74 -11.94 -4.19 19.05
CA GLY A 74 -11.46 -3.78 17.75
C GLY A 74 -11.19 -2.29 17.63
N TYR A 75 -11.16 -1.81 16.38
CA TYR A 75 -10.93 -0.41 16.04
C TYR A 75 -11.93 0.07 15.00
N VAL A 76 -12.28 1.35 15.08
CA VAL A 76 -13.12 2.05 14.10
C VAL A 76 -12.31 3.20 13.52
N TYR A 77 -12.45 3.45 12.23
CA TYR A 77 -11.71 4.50 11.51
C TYR A 77 -12.41 4.91 10.22
N GLU A 78 -12.05 6.09 9.73
CA GLU A 78 -12.41 6.58 8.40
C GLU A 78 -11.28 6.25 7.42
N SER A 79 -11.62 5.69 6.25
CA SER A 79 -10.61 5.24 5.28
C SER A 79 -9.78 6.39 4.72
N VAL A 80 -10.38 7.58 4.60
CA VAL A 80 -9.74 8.78 4.06
C VAL A 80 -8.57 9.27 4.93
N ASP A 81 -8.62 9.05 6.23
CA ASP A 81 -7.53 9.42 7.14
C ASP A 81 -6.29 8.53 6.99
N LEU A 82 -6.47 7.32 6.52
CA LEU A 82 -5.44 6.29 6.49
C LEU A 82 -4.93 5.98 5.07
N ALA A 83 -5.82 5.96 4.09
CA ALA A 83 -5.52 5.65 2.69
C ALA A 83 -6.40 6.48 1.75
N PRO A 84 -6.11 7.78 1.57
CA PRO A 84 -6.89 8.68 0.72
C PRO A 84 -6.60 8.44 -0.77
N ILE A 85 -7.10 7.32 -1.32
CA ILE A 85 -6.92 6.96 -2.73
C ILE A 85 -7.95 7.73 -3.57
N PRO A 86 -7.52 8.59 -4.51
CA PRO A 86 -8.43 9.40 -5.30
C PRO A 86 -9.34 8.55 -6.20
N GLY A 87 -10.62 8.90 -6.25
CA GLY A 87 -11.59 8.39 -7.20
C GLY A 87 -11.50 9.06 -8.57
N PHE A 88 -12.44 8.75 -9.47
CA PHE A 88 -12.54 9.41 -10.77
C PHE A 88 -12.82 10.91 -10.69
N SER A 89 -13.50 11.36 -9.65
CA SER A 89 -13.71 12.79 -9.37
C SER A 89 -12.48 13.50 -8.83
N GLY A 90 -11.38 12.78 -8.58
CA GLY A 90 -10.21 13.28 -7.85
C GLY A 90 -10.40 13.32 -6.33
N THR A 91 -11.62 13.06 -5.82
CA THR A 91 -11.90 13.01 -4.39
C THR A 91 -11.88 11.57 -3.90
N PRO A 92 -11.17 11.23 -2.81
CA PRO A 92 -11.20 9.89 -2.24
C PRO A 92 -12.59 9.53 -1.73
N PRO A 93 -13.06 8.28 -1.93
CA PRO A 93 -14.23 7.78 -1.22
C PRO A 93 -13.91 7.62 0.26
N ASP A 94 -14.84 8.01 1.12
CA ASP A 94 -14.69 7.86 2.56
C ASP A 94 -15.61 6.77 3.10
N LEU A 95 -15.00 5.83 3.83
CA LEU A 95 -15.64 4.65 4.38
C LEU A 95 -15.41 4.60 5.88
N LEU A 96 -16.48 4.41 6.63
CA LEU A 96 -16.38 4.01 8.03
C LEU A 96 -16.17 2.51 8.10
N VAL A 97 -15.08 2.11 8.75
CA VAL A 97 -14.70 0.71 8.89
C VAL A 97 -14.59 0.36 10.36
N ALA A 98 -15.23 -0.73 10.77
CA ALA A 98 -15.03 -1.36 12.05
C ALA A 98 -14.36 -2.71 11.87
N LEU A 99 -13.19 -2.89 12.48
CA LEU A 99 -12.36 -4.08 12.38
C LEU A 99 -12.17 -4.69 13.77
N ASP A 100 -12.38 -6.00 13.92
CA ASP A 100 -12.14 -6.66 15.20
C ASP A 100 -10.65 -6.89 15.47
N ALA A 101 -10.33 -7.32 16.70
CA ALA A 101 -8.95 -7.58 17.12
C ALA A 101 -8.25 -8.71 16.35
N LYS A 102 -9.00 -9.51 15.56
CA LYS A 102 -8.48 -10.60 14.72
C LYS A 102 -8.35 -10.19 13.25
N GLY A 103 -8.69 -8.94 12.92
CA GLY A 103 -8.68 -8.44 11.55
C GLY A 103 -9.90 -8.86 10.73
N VAL A 104 -11.04 -9.14 11.37
CA VAL A 104 -12.30 -9.43 10.71
C VAL A 104 -13.14 -8.16 10.61
N PHE A 105 -13.70 -7.87 9.46
CA PHE A 105 -14.59 -6.74 9.26
C PHE A 105 -15.90 -6.92 10.02
N MET A 106 -16.10 -6.12 11.05
CA MET A 106 -17.35 -6.08 11.81
C MET A 106 -18.43 -5.32 11.06
N ASP A 107 -18.05 -4.19 10.46
CA ASP A 107 -18.94 -3.36 9.66
C ASP A 107 -18.16 -2.49 8.67
N VAL A 108 -18.77 -2.17 7.53
CA VAL A 108 -18.25 -1.22 6.54
C VAL A 108 -19.41 -0.39 6.01
N GLN A 109 -19.30 0.94 6.09
CA GLN A 109 -20.31 1.89 5.63
C GLN A 109 -19.69 2.95 4.72
N VAL A 110 -20.42 3.41 3.71
CA VAL A 110 -20.04 4.56 2.88
C VAL A 110 -20.47 5.83 3.61
N LEU A 111 -19.51 6.70 3.96
CA LEU A 111 -19.79 8.02 4.53
C LEU A 111 -19.97 9.06 3.43
N SER A 112 -19.03 9.12 2.49
CA SER A 112 -19.12 10.00 1.34
C SER A 112 -18.43 9.39 0.12
N GLN A 113 -18.91 9.79 -1.06
CA GLN A 113 -18.28 9.43 -2.32
C GLN A 113 -18.75 10.41 -3.41
N HIS A 114 -17.90 10.62 -4.40
CA HIS A 114 -18.16 11.55 -5.51
C HIS A 114 -17.93 10.87 -6.87
N GLU A 115 -18.13 9.56 -6.91
CA GLU A 115 -17.98 8.78 -8.14
C GLU A 115 -19.16 9.05 -9.09
N PRO A 116 -18.91 9.57 -10.30
CA PRO A 116 -19.99 9.98 -11.22
C PRO A 116 -20.97 8.86 -11.52
N VAL A 117 -20.49 7.62 -11.59
CA VAL A 117 -21.35 6.45 -11.86
C VAL A 117 -22.40 6.22 -10.77
N PHE A 118 -22.15 6.62 -9.53
CA PHE A 118 -23.09 6.49 -8.42
C PHE A 118 -23.86 7.80 -8.15
N VAL A 119 -23.29 8.96 -8.49
CA VAL A 119 -23.98 10.24 -8.31
C VAL A 119 -25.03 10.46 -9.41
N ASP A 120 -24.62 10.31 -10.68
CA ASP A 120 -25.46 10.65 -11.84
C ASP A 120 -26.09 9.42 -12.54
N GLY A 121 -25.74 8.21 -12.10
CA GLY A 121 -26.14 6.97 -12.78
C GLY A 121 -26.89 5.98 -11.91
N LEU A 122 -26.17 5.08 -11.26
CA LEU A 122 -26.74 3.92 -10.55
C LEU A 122 -27.35 4.24 -9.19
N GLY A 123 -27.12 5.44 -8.66
CA GLY A 123 -27.48 5.79 -7.29
C GLY A 123 -26.58 5.12 -6.23
N PRO A 124 -26.77 5.43 -4.92
CA PRO A 124 -25.89 4.96 -3.86
C PRO A 124 -26.12 3.49 -3.46
N ALA A 125 -27.30 2.93 -3.69
CA ALA A 125 -27.69 1.61 -3.18
C ALA A 125 -26.79 0.46 -3.68
N PRO A 126 -26.32 0.39 -4.94
CA PRO A 126 -25.40 -0.65 -5.37
C PRO A 126 -24.07 -0.62 -4.66
N LEU A 127 -23.52 0.59 -4.38
CA LEU A 127 -22.28 0.73 -3.63
C LEU A 127 -22.42 0.31 -2.16
N MET A 128 -23.55 0.66 -1.53
CA MET A 128 -23.84 0.22 -0.15
C MET A 128 -23.93 -1.31 -0.07
N ARG A 129 -24.57 -1.96 -1.05
CA ARG A 129 -24.59 -3.44 -1.11
C ARG A 129 -23.20 -4.03 -1.34
N PHE A 130 -22.38 -3.38 -2.16
CA PHE A 130 -21.02 -3.81 -2.41
C PHE A 130 -20.20 -3.81 -1.13
N VAL A 131 -20.17 -2.72 -0.37
CA VAL A 131 -19.37 -2.63 0.87
C VAL A 131 -19.91 -3.53 1.99
N ALA A 132 -21.21 -3.82 1.99
CA ALA A 132 -21.81 -4.72 2.99
C ALA A 132 -21.29 -6.17 2.89
N GLN A 133 -20.75 -6.59 1.73
CA GLN A 133 -20.21 -7.92 1.54
C GLN A 133 -18.92 -8.18 2.33
N TYR A 134 -18.22 -7.12 2.78
CA TYR A 134 -17.01 -7.28 3.59
C TYR A 134 -17.29 -7.76 5.01
N ARG A 135 -18.49 -7.56 5.54
CA ARG A 135 -18.83 -8.00 6.90
C ARG A 135 -18.58 -9.50 7.08
N GLY A 136 -17.78 -9.83 8.10
CA GLY A 136 -17.39 -11.20 8.42
C GLY A 136 -16.19 -11.74 7.61
N LEU A 137 -15.69 -11.00 6.62
CA LEU A 137 -14.46 -11.36 5.93
C LEU A 137 -13.24 -10.95 6.76
N SER A 138 -12.15 -11.71 6.64
CA SER A 138 -10.89 -11.43 7.33
C SER A 138 -9.89 -10.75 6.40
N LEU A 139 -9.10 -9.82 6.93
CA LEU A 139 -7.96 -9.23 6.23
C LEU A 139 -6.88 -10.23 5.82
N ARG A 140 -6.87 -11.41 6.42
CA ARG A 140 -5.95 -12.49 6.02
C ARG A 140 -6.36 -13.19 4.74
N GLN A 141 -7.61 -13.01 4.34
CA GLN A 141 -8.14 -13.57 3.10
C GLN A 141 -7.80 -12.65 1.92
N ASN A 142 -7.47 -13.24 0.79
CA ASN A 142 -7.26 -12.51 -0.45
C ASN A 142 -8.62 -12.16 -1.09
N ILE A 143 -9.15 -11.00 -0.73
CA ILE A 143 -10.48 -10.54 -1.17
C ILE A 143 -10.38 -10.01 -2.60
N ARG A 144 -11.13 -10.61 -3.52
CA ARG A 144 -11.16 -10.28 -4.95
C ARG A 144 -12.55 -9.82 -5.38
N ILE A 145 -12.60 -8.88 -6.31
CA ILE A 145 -13.85 -8.47 -6.96
C ILE A 145 -14.01 -9.31 -8.22
N GLY A 146 -15.06 -10.13 -8.28
CA GLY A 146 -15.40 -10.98 -9.43
C GLY A 146 -16.73 -10.58 -10.07
N ALA A 147 -16.94 -10.99 -11.33
CA ALA A 147 -18.22 -10.81 -12.01
C ALA A 147 -19.29 -11.83 -11.57
N ASN A 148 -18.85 -12.94 -10.99
CA ASN A 148 -19.67 -14.04 -10.48
C ASN A 148 -19.28 -14.29 -9.03
N GLY A 149 -19.77 -13.45 -8.11
CA GLY A 149 -19.59 -13.68 -6.69
C GLY A 149 -20.07 -15.08 -6.33
N ASN A 150 -19.30 -15.71 -5.54
CA ASN A 150 -19.53 -16.96 -4.77
C ASN A 150 -20.80 -17.78 -5.11
N ARG A 151 -21.02 -18.06 -6.39
CA ARG A 151 -21.98 -19.08 -6.81
C ARG A 151 -21.26 -20.42 -6.76
N ASP A 152 -21.53 -21.13 -5.68
CA ASP A 152 -21.20 -22.53 -5.45
C ASP A 152 -19.73 -22.91 -5.25
N GLY A 153 -19.31 -22.91 -3.99
CA GLY A 153 -18.32 -23.89 -3.55
C GLY A 153 -16.84 -23.55 -3.69
N GLN A 154 -16.41 -22.30 -3.99
CA GLN A 154 -15.00 -21.92 -3.94
C GLN A 154 -14.45 -21.71 -2.50
N ARG A 155 -14.92 -22.51 -1.54
CA ARG A 155 -14.39 -22.51 -0.17
C ARG A 155 -13.03 -23.20 -0.02
N GLY A 156 -12.36 -23.50 -1.09
CA GLY A 156 -11.08 -24.23 -1.06
C GLY A 156 -9.89 -23.46 -1.66
N GLY A 157 -10.07 -22.25 -2.17
CA GLY A 157 -8.98 -21.44 -2.74
C GLY A 157 -8.52 -20.34 -1.80
N ALA A 158 -7.29 -19.83 -1.98
CA ALA A 158 -6.76 -18.70 -1.23
C ALA A 158 -7.53 -17.38 -1.46
N ASN A 159 -8.40 -17.32 -2.47
CA ASN A 159 -9.16 -16.14 -2.86
C ASN A 159 -10.60 -16.22 -2.35
N VAL A 160 -11.09 -15.11 -1.79
CA VAL A 160 -12.50 -14.89 -1.49
C VAL A 160 -13.04 -13.87 -2.48
N TYR A 161 -14.11 -14.22 -3.17
CA TYR A 161 -14.70 -13.33 -4.18
C TYR A 161 -15.93 -12.62 -3.64
N ILE A 162 -16.01 -11.32 -3.89
CA ILE A 162 -17.20 -10.48 -3.66
C ILE A 162 -17.75 -9.99 -4.99
N ASP A 163 -19.06 -9.79 -5.04
CA ASP A 163 -19.72 -9.32 -6.25
C ASP A 163 -19.36 -7.87 -6.55
N GLY A 164 -18.90 -7.62 -7.76
CA GLY A 164 -18.72 -6.26 -8.26
C GLY A 164 -20.08 -5.57 -8.56
N VAL A 165 -20.02 -4.31 -8.95
CA VAL A 165 -21.18 -3.55 -9.43
C VAL A 165 -21.07 -3.40 -10.94
N ALA A 166 -22.06 -3.92 -11.66
CA ALA A 166 -22.11 -3.79 -13.11
C ALA A 166 -22.06 -2.31 -13.54
N LYS A 167 -21.28 -2.01 -14.56
CA LYS A 167 -21.01 -0.64 -15.09
C LYS A 167 -20.21 0.28 -14.14
N ALA A 168 -19.78 -0.20 -12.96
CA ALA A 168 -19.03 0.59 -11.99
C ALA A 168 -17.72 -0.10 -11.57
N THR A 169 -17.18 -0.99 -12.39
CA THR A 169 -16.03 -1.84 -12.05
C THR A 169 -14.82 -1.03 -11.57
N ALA A 170 -14.53 0.09 -12.21
CA ALA A 170 -13.39 0.91 -11.84
C ALA A 170 -13.60 1.61 -10.48
N SER A 171 -14.78 2.18 -10.23
CA SER A 171 -15.11 2.83 -8.96
C SER A 171 -15.11 1.86 -7.78
N VAL A 172 -15.70 0.66 -7.93
CA VAL A 172 -15.66 -0.34 -6.85
C VAL A 172 -14.24 -0.87 -6.59
N ARG A 173 -13.36 -0.90 -7.59
CA ARG A 173 -11.95 -1.22 -7.40
C ARG A 173 -11.23 -0.18 -6.56
N ILE A 174 -11.49 1.10 -6.78
CA ILE A 174 -10.92 2.20 -5.96
C ILE A 174 -11.41 2.07 -4.52
N VAL A 175 -12.71 1.84 -4.32
CA VAL A 175 -13.30 1.62 -2.99
C VAL A 175 -12.64 0.42 -2.30
N ASN A 176 -12.47 -0.71 -3.00
CA ASN A 176 -11.78 -1.89 -2.46
C ASN A 176 -10.34 -1.56 -2.06
N GLN A 177 -9.59 -0.86 -2.91
CA GLN A 177 -8.20 -0.49 -2.62
C GLN A 177 -8.09 0.42 -1.40
N SER A 178 -8.95 1.45 -1.30
CA SER A 178 -8.97 2.36 -0.16
C SER A 178 -9.31 1.62 1.14
N LEU A 179 -10.35 0.77 1.10
CA LEU A 179 -10.77 -0.05 2.23
C LEU A 179 -9.65 -0.96 2.72
N LEU A 180 -9.08 -1.77 1.82
CA LEU A 180 -8.07 -2.75 2.19
C LEU A 180 -6.76 -2.08 2.62
N ALA A 181 -6.31 -1.02 1.95
CA ALA A 181 -5.10 -0.31 2.31
C ALA A 181 -5.20 0.34 3.70
N ALA A 182 -6.33 1.02 4.00
CA ALA A 182 -6.59 1.58 5.32
C ALA A 182 -6.59 0.49 6.41
N SER A 183 -7.28 -0.62 6.13
CA SER A 183 -7.39 -1.74 7.06
C SER A 183 -6.06 -2.44 7.32
N LEU A 184 -5.23 -2.63 6.28
CA LEU A 184 -3.88 -3.18 6.41
C LEU A 184 -2.98 -2.29 7.28
N ARG A 185 -3.12 -0.98 7.16
CA ARG A 185 -2.38 -0.02 8.01
C ARG A 185 -2.76 -0.16 9.47
N VAL A 186 -4.06 -0.27 9.77
CA VAL A 186 -4.54 -0.51 11.16
C VAL A 186 -4.07 -1.86 11.68
N ALA A 187 -4.19 -2.92 10.88
CA ALA A 187 -3.79 -4.26 11.27
C ALA A 187 -2.30 -4.35 11.64
N ARG A 188 -1.44 -3.70 10.86
CA ARG A 188 0.00 -3.62 11.18
C ARG A 188 0.29 -2.81 12.43
N ALA A 189 -0.37 -1.64 12.57
CA ALA A 189 -0.07 -0.72 13.65
C ALA A 189 -0.69 -1.13 15.00
N ARG A 190 -1.85 -1.78 15.02
CA ARG A 190 -2.63 -2.00 16.25
C ARG A 190 -3.05 -3.46 16.50
N LEU A 191 -3.03 -4.33 15.50
CA LEU A 191 -3.43 -5.73 15.65
C LEU A 191 -2.26 -6.72 15.68
N GLY A 192 -1.02 -6.23 15.65
CA GLY A 192 0.18 -7.07 15.74
C GLY A 192 0.56 -7.79 14.44
N PHE A 193 -0.04 -7.45 13.31
CA PHE A 193 0.28 -8.06 12.00
C PHE A 193 1.60 -7.58 11.40
N ALA A 194 2.31 -6.69 12.07
CA ALA A 194 3.64 -6.21 11.67
C ALA A 194 4.77 -7.24 11.91
N GLY A 195 4.48 -8.40 12.52
CA GLY A 195 5.50 -9.41 12.82
C GLY A 195 6.59 -8.92 13.79
N GLY A 196 6.21 -8.08 14.76
CA GLY A 196 7.13 -7.54 15.78
C GLY A 196 8.00 -6.36 15.32
N ARG A 197 7.88 -5.91 14.07
CA ARG A 197 8.58 -4.74 13.55
C ARG A 197 7.70 -3.49 13.69
N ASP A 198 8.31 -2.34 13.99
CA ASP A 198 7.61 -1.06 14.03
C ASP A 198 7.01 -0.76 12.63
N PRO A 199 5.67 -0.60 12.52
CA PRO A 199 5.00 -0.32 11.24
C PRO A 199 5.39 1.02 10.61
N ALA A 200 5.91 1.95 11.40
CA ALA A 200 6.41 3.25 10.91
C ALA A 200 7.77 3.13 10.24
N LEU A 201 8.51 2.05 10.50
CA LEU A 201 9.84 1.82 9.99
C LEU A 201 9.83 0.93 8.74
N ILE A 202 9.15 1.37 7.68
CA ILE A 202 9.16 0.70 6.37
C ILE A 202 10.47 1.00 5.65
N ALA A 203 11.18 -0.03 5.22
CA ALA A 203 12.38 0.11 4.41
C ALA A 203 12.06 0.74 3.05
N ARG A 204 13.07 1.27 2.38
CA ARG A 204 12.94 1.84 1.04
C ARG A 204 13.83 1.11 0.05
N VAL A 205 13.39 1.00 -1.18
CA VAL A 205 14.23 0.50 -2.26
C VAL A 205 15.30 1.56 -2.56
N ARG A 206 16.56 1.14 -2.64
CA ARG A 206 17.68 2.00 -3.02
C ARG A 206 17.54 2.41 -4.48
N ARG A 207 17.53 3.71 -4.75
CA ARG A 207 17.32 4.27 -6.09
C ARG A 207 18.59 4.77 -6.77
N ASP A 208 19.70 4.82 -6.05
CA ASP A 208 20.99 5.38 -6.48
C ASP A 208 21.97 4.33 -7.04
N THR A 209 21.59 3.06 -7.01
CA THR A 209 22.45 1.96 -7.49
C THR A 209 21.98 1.47 -8.85
N TYR A 210 22.91 1.44 -9.81
CA TYR A 210 22.72 0.78 -11.09
C TYR A 210 24.04 0.15 -11.58
N ARG A 211 23.94 -1.03 -12.13
CA ARG A 211 25.01 -1.74 -12.83
C ARG A 211 24.42 -2.55 -14.00
N PRO A 212 25.04 -2.53 -15.18
CA PRO A 212 24.61 -3.38 -16.29
C PRO A 212 24.78 -4.86 -15.91
N MET A 213 23.72 -5.64 -16.07
CA MET A 213 23.69 -7.07 -15.78
C MET A 213 22.81 -7.76 -16.82
N ASP A 214 23.22 -8.95 -17.23
CA ASP A 214 22.36 -9.84 -18.01
C ASP A 214 21.41 -10.63 -17.08
N TRP A 215 20.52 -11.39 -17.66
CA TRP A 215 19.54 -12.19 -16.95
C TRP A 215 20.16 -13.17 -15.94
N ASP A 216 21.21 -13.87 -16.35
CA ASP A 216 21.86 -14.86 -15.51
C ASP A 216 22.60 -14.20 -14.33
N ALA A 217 23.17 -13.03 -14.55
CA ALA A 217 23.79 -12.25 -13.49
C ALA A 217 22.75 -11.70 -12.51
N LEU A 218 21.59 -11.24 -12.99
CA LEU A 218 20.48 -10.83 -12.13
C LEU A 218 19.96 -11.99 -11.28
N ALA A 219 19.78 -13.16 -11.87
CA ALA A 219 19.35 -14.36 -11.15
C ALA A 219 20.38 -14.79 -10.09
N ARG A 220 21.67 -14.84 -10.42
CA ARG A 220 22.74 -15.16 -9.46
C ARG A 220 22.88 -14.15 -8.34
N ALA A 221 22.56 -12.88 -8.59
CA ALA A 221 22.55 -11.82 -7.59
C ALA A 221 21.28 -11.84 -6.71
N GLY A 222 20.34 -12.77 -6.92
CA GLY A 222 19.08 -12.84 -6.17
C GLY A 222 18.10 -11.74 -6.52
N LEU A 223 18.30 -11.02 -7.63
CA LEU A 223 17.39 -9.98 -8.12
C LEU A 223 16.22 -10.56 -8.92
N VAL A 224 16.30 -11.83 -9.29
CA VAL A 224 15.23 -12.63 -9.89
C VAL A 224 15.09 -13.90 -9.06
N ALA A 225 13.94 -14.08 -8.44
CA ALA A 225 13.56 -15.33 -7.77
C ALA A 225 12.93 -16.31 -8.78
N HIS A 226 13.13 -17.60 -8.58
CA HIS A 226 12.63 -18.64 -9.49
C HIS A 226 11.96 -19.77 -8.71
N LEU A 227 10.75 -20.10 -9.09
CA LEU A 227 10.03 -21.31 -8.67
C LEU A 227 9.90 -22.25 -9.86
N ARG A 228 10.34 -23.49 -9.68
CA ARG A 228 10.11 -24.58 -10.62
C ARG A 228 9.22 -25.63 -9.96
N VAL A 229 8.09 -25.92 -10.58
CA VAL A 229 7.18 -26.99 -10.14
C VAL A 229 7.30 -28.14 -11.12
N THR A 230 7.64 -29.31 -10.62
CA THR A 230 7.77 -30.53 -11.44
C THR A 230 6.45 -31.30 -11.52
N ARG A 231 6.35 -32.20 -12.50
CA ARG A 231 5.18 -33.10 -12.61
C ARG A 231 5.07 -34.02 -11.41
N ALA A 232 6.19 -34.48 -10.84
CA ALA A 232 6.20 -35.25 -9.59
C ALA A 232 5.64 -34.47 -8.40
N GLN A 233 6.00 -33.18 -8.26
CA GLN A 233 5.43 -32.31 -7.22
C GLN A 233 3.92 -32.11 -7.42
N MET A 234 3.47 -31.94 -8.66
CA MET A 234 2.06 -31.88 -9.00
C MET A 234 1.32 -33.15 -8.62
N ALA A 235 1.84 -34.34 -8.99
CA ALA A 235 1.25 -35.60 -8.64
C ALA A 235 1.14 -35.79 -7.11
N HIS A 236 2.20 -35.43 -6.39
CA HIS A 236 2.20 -35.51 -4.93
C HIS A 236 1.17 -34.56 -4.28
N ALA A 237 1.08 -33.31 -4.77
CA ALA A 237 0.19 -32.29 -4.22
C ALA A 237 -1.30 -32.66 -4.41
N PHE A 238 -1.65 -33.38 -5.48
CA PHE A 238 -3.02 -33.77 -5.77
C PHE A 238 -3.32 -35.26 -5.45
N ALA A 239 -2.35 -35.98 -4.89
CA ALA A 239 -2.55 -37.41 -4.51
C ALA A 239 -3.73 -37.55 -3.55
N GLY A 240 -4.57 -38.59 -3.81
CA GLY A 240 -5.74 -38.91 -2.98
C GLY A 240 -6.91 -37.95 -3.08
N THR A 241 -6.83 -36.90 -3.95
CA THR A 241 -7.92 -35.93 -4.11
C THR A 241 -8.97 -36.34 -5.13
N GLY A 242 -8.68 -37.33 -5.95
CA GLY A 242 -9.54 -37.79 -7.06
C GLY A 242 -9.57 -36.82 -8.26
N VAL A 243 -8.71 -35.77 -8.24
CA VAL A 243 -8.42 -34.86 -9.34
C VAL A 243 -6.94 -34.92 -9.71
N GLU A 244 -6.36 -36.08 -9.61
CA GLU A 244 -4.96 -36.36 -9.95
C GLU A 244 -4.73 -36.03 -11.42
N PRO A 245 -3.68 -35.27 -11.73
CA PRO A 245 -3.41 -34.86 -13.11
C PRO A 245 -2.95 -36.09 -13.91
N GLU A 246 -3.69 -36.44 -14.98
CA GLU A 246 -3.33 -37.53 -15.89
C GLU A 246 -1.95 -37.28 -16.53
N ASP A 247 -1.58 -36.03 -16.72
CA ASP A 247 -0.31 -35.59 -17.28
C ASP A 247 0.89 -35.72 -16.30
N ALA A 248 0.64 -36.06 -15.04
CA ALA A 248 1.69 -36.28 -14.04
C ALA A 248 2.18 -37.75 -13.97
N VAL A 249 1.47 -38.68 -14.59
CA VAL A 249 1.82 -40.09 -14.54
C VAL A 249 3.07 -40.40 -15.38
N GLY A 250 4.14 -40.81 -14.71
CA GLY A 250 5.38 -41.30 -15.35
C GLY A 250 6.44 -40.26 -15.68
N ALA A 251 6.19 -38.97 -15.42
CA ALA A 251 7.05 -37.87 -15.89
C ALA A 251 7.95 -37.26 -14.80
N GLY A 252 8.31 -37.99 -13.79
CA GLY A 252 9.33 -37.67 -12.77
C GLY A 252 9.66 -36.21 -12.53
N ASP A 253 10.84 -35.81 -12.96
CA ASP A 253 11.41 -34.49 -12.70
C ASP A 253 11.18 -33.48 -13.86
N GLU A 254 10.32 -33.82 -14.83
CA GLU A 254 9.93 -32.88 -15.89
C GLU A 254 9.24 -31.64 -15.30
N THR A 255 9.57 -30.49 -15.87
CA THR A 255 8.96 -29.20 -15.47
C THR A 255 7.50 -29.17 -15.89
N PHE A 256 6.60 -28.91 -14.92
CA PHE A 256 5.20 -28.62 -15.18
C PHE A 256 4.99 -27.10 -15.38
N THR A 257 5.48 -26.27 -14.49
CA THR A 257 5.42 -24.82 -14.61
C THR A 257 6.60 -24.15 -13.93
N GLU A 258 6.95 -23.00 -14.41
CA GLU A 258 7.99 -22.14 -13.83
C GLU A 258 7.43 -20.74 -13.61
N LEU A 259 7.87 -20.10 -12.53
CA LEU A 259 7.54 -18.72 -12.19
C LEU A 259 8.82 -17.96 -11.80
N TRP A 260 9.05 -16.84 -12.45
CA TRP A 260 10.12 -15.90 -12.08
C TRP A 260 9.50 -14.60 -11.58
N ILE A 261 10.11 -14.04 -10.53
CA ILE A 261 9.70 -12.76 -9.94
C ILE A 261 10.91 -11.87 -9.82
N ALA A 262 10.78 -10.62 -10.25
CA ALA A 262 11.79 -9.60 -10.06
C ALA A 262 11.19 -8.29 -9.54
N TRP A 263 11.94 -7.57 -8.71
CA TRP A 263 11.48 -6.29 -8.15
C TRP A 263 11.89 -5.13 -9.06
N LEU A 264 11.01 -4.71 -9.97
CA LEU A 264 11.31 -3.68 -10.95
C LEU A 264 11.52 -2.29 -10.35
N SER A 265 11.01 -1.98 -9.18
CA SER A 265 11.29 -0.70 -8.51
C SER A 265 12.74 -0.56 -8.06
N ALA A 266 13.54 -1.65 -8.03
CA ALA A 266 14.98 -1.60 -7.86
C ALA A 266 15.64 -1.26 -9.22
N PRO A 267 16.42 -0.15 -9.34
CA PRO A 267 16.98 0.28 -10.62
C PRO A 267 17.84 -0.78 -11.31
N VAL A 268 18.55 -1.61 -10.54
CA VAL A 268 19.38 -2.69 -11.08
C VAL A 268 18.51 -3.72 -11.82
N ALA A 269 17.38 -4.13 -11.27
CA ALA A 269 16.47 -5.03 -11.98
C ALA A 269 15.68 -4.27 -13.05
N GLY A 270 15.05 -3.15 -12.70
CA GLY A 270 14.16 -2.42 -13.58
C GLY A 270 14.82 -1.94 -14.89
N ARG A 271 15.98 -1.30 -14.81
CA ARG A 271 16.67 -0.78 -16.01
C ARG A 271 17.28 -1.86 -16.88
N ASN A 272 17.76 -2.96 -16.27
CA ASN A 272 18.29 -4.08 -17.06
C ASN A 272 17.19 -4.89 -17.77
N LEU A 273 15.97 -4.93 -17.21
CA LEU A 273 14.84 -5.69 -17.77
C LEU A 273 13.91 -4.86 -18.68
N LEU A 274 13.87 -3.54 -18.50
CA LEU A 274 13.01 -2.63 -19.28
C LEU A 274 13.81 -1.71 -20.21
N GLY A 275 15.12 -1.63 -20.04
CA GLY A 275 15.92 -0.57 -20.65
C GLY A 275 15.63 0.80 -20.02
N ASP A 276 16.41 1.83 -20.39
CA ASP A 276 16.26 3.17 -19.79
C ASP A 276 14.91 3.83 -20.13
N ALA A 277 14.42 3.66 -21.36
CA ALA A 277 13.14 4.23 -21.78
C ALA A 277 11.95 3.55 -21.09
N GLY A 278 11.93 2.21 -21.03
CA GLY A 278 10.89 1.44 -20.33
C GLY A 278 10.91 1.72 -18.82
N TRP A 279 12.11 1.85 -18.24
CA TRP A 279 12.27 2.25 -16.85
C TRP A 279 11.69 3.64 -16.55
N ALA A 280 12.00 4.64 -17.38
CA ALA A 280 11.46 5.99 -17.25
C ALA A 280 9.92 6.00 -17.37
N HIS A 281 9.39 5.23 -18.31
CA HIS A 281 7.94 5.07 -18.47
C HIS A 281 7.31 4.43 -17.23
N LEU A 282 7.90 3.35 -16.70
CA LEU A 282 7.43 2.72 -15.46
C LEU A 282 7.42 3.72 -14.30
N GLN A 283 8.50 4.50 -14.10
CA GLN A 283 8.55 5.49 -13.02
C GLN A 283 7.45 6.56 -13.14
N GLY A 284 7.07 6.94 -14.36
CA GLY A 284 5.96 7.87 -14.61
C GLY A 284 4.56 7.28 -14.35
N ARG A 285 4.45 5.96 -14.18
CA ARG A 285 3.20 5.25 -13.88
C ARG A 285 3.04 4.88 -12.39
N LEU A 286 4.08 5.08 -11.60
CA LEU A 286 4.10 4.78 -10.18
C LEU A 286 3.95 6.05 -9.36
N ASP A 287 3.06 6.03 -8.38
CA ASP A 287 2.93 7.07 -7.36
C ASP A 287 3.96 6.84 -6.23
N ASP A 288 4.08 7.82 -5.33
CA ASP A 288 5.00 7.72 -4.19
C ASP A 288 4.65 6.51 -3.30
N GLY A 289 5.68 5.71 -3.02
CA GLY A 289 5.54 4.50 -2.22
C GLY A 289 5.07 3.27 -2.98
N ASP A 290 4.72 3.40 -4.26
CA ASP A 290 4.35 2.26 -5.09
C ASP A 290 5.55 1.36 -5.40
N HIS A 291 5.26 0.09 -5.57
CA HIS A 291 6.22 -0.90 -6.02
C HIS A 291 5.77 -1.59 -7.30
N ALA A 292 6.72 -1.88 -8.18
CA ALA A 292 6.49 -2.69 -9.37
C ALA A 292 7.25 -4.01 -9.26
N LEU A 293 6.57 -5.09 -9.57
CA LEU A 293 7.11 -6.44 -9.67
C LEU A 293 6.95 -6.95 -11.10
N LEU A 294 7.92 -7.68 -11.60
CA LEU A 294 7.79 -8.48 -12.81
C LEU A 294 7.43 -9.90 -12.40
N ALA A 295 6.39 -10.44 -12.99
CA ALA A 295 6.08 -11.87 -12.92
C ALA A 295 6.17 -12.46 -14.34
N ILE A 296 6.87 -13.58 -14.48
CA ILE A 296 6.99 -14.34 -15.73
C ILE A 296 6.66 -15.78 -15.42
N SER A 297 5.81 -16.41 -16.22
CA SER A 297 5.58 -17.85 -16.08
C SER A 297 5.53 -18.56 -17.42
N ARG A 298 5.92 -19.84 -17.40
CA ARG A 298 5.96 -20.71 -18.55
C ARG A 298 5.52 -22.13 -18.16
N GLY A 299 4.78 -22.79 -19.02
CA GLY A 299 4.32 -24.15 -18.84
C GLY A 299 2.84 -24.31 -19.13
N PRO A 300 2.27 -25.49 -18.93
CA PRO A 300 0.83 -25.75 -19.11
C PRO A 300 -0.09 -24.96 -18.17
N TRP A 301 0.46 -24.43 -17.07
CA TRP A 301 -0.28 -23.61 -16.12
C TRP A 301 0.53 -22.38 -15.73
N THR A 302 0.03 -21.21 -16.08
CA THR A 302 0.68 -19.94 -15.81
C THR A 302 -0.12 -19.12 -14.80
N PHE A 303 0.48 -18.08 -14.22
CA PHE A 303 -0.21 -17.18 -13.29
C PHE A 303 -1.28 -16.32 -13.99
N VAL A 304 -1.21 -16.21 -15.31
CA VAL A 304 -2.23 -15.55 -16.14
C VAL A 304 -3.29 -16.58 -16.49
N GLY A 305 -4.53 -16.36 -16.04
CA GLY A 305 -5.67 -17.20 -16.40
C GLY A 305 -6.20 -16.89 -17.79
N ASP A 306 -6.98 -17.84 -18.35
CA ASP A 306 -7.57 -17.67 -19.69
C ASP A 306 -8.54 -16.49 -19.79
N ASP A 307 -9.15 -16.12 -18.65
CA ASP A 307 -10.08 -14.98 -18.52
C ASP A 307 -9.39 -13.68 -18.10
N PHE A 308 -8.05 -13.64 -18.11
CA PHE A 308 -7.31 -12.47 -17.66
C PHE A 308 -7.53 -11.28 -18.58
N VAL A 309 -7.87 -10.15 -17.99
CA VAL A 309 -8.03 -8.86 -18.69
C VAL A 309 -6.86 -7.94 -18.32
N ARG A 310 -6.28 -7.27 -19.33
CA ARG A 310 -5.21 -6.27 -19.12
C ARG A 310 -5.62 -5.22 -18.09
N GLY A 311 -4.71 -4.86 -17.22
CA GLY A 311 -4.97 -3.95 -16.10
C GLY A 311 -5.75 -4.57 -14.94
N ALA A 312 -6.01 -5.88 -14.97
CA ALA A 312 -6.64 -6.61 -13.86
C ALA A 312 -5.60 -7.13 -12.86
N VAL A 313 -6.12 -7.76 -11.82
CA VAL A 313 -5.31 -8.50 -10.83
C VAL A 313 -5.28 -9.96 -11.26
N PRO A 314 -4.10 -10.58 -11.42
CA PRO A 314 -4.00 -12.00 -11.79
C PRO A 314 -4.61 -12.90 -10.71
N ASP A 315 -5.42 -13.90 -11.12
CA ASP A 315 -6.14 -14.76 -10.18
C ASP A 315 -5.33 -15.94 -9.64
N ARG A 316 -4.31 -16.36 -10.41
CA ARG A 316 -3.55 -17.59 -10.10
C ARG A 316 -2.27 -17.32 -9.32
N ILE A 317 -2.03 -16.07 -8.89
CA ILE A 317 -0.90 -15.69 -8.06
C ILE A 317 -1.35 -14.77 -6.94
N THR A 318 -0.81 -14.97 -5.75
CA THR A 318 -1.01 -14.07 -4.61
C THR A 318 0.34 -13.61 -4.06
N LEU A 319 0.33 -12.43 -3.47
CA LEU A 319 1.44 -11.86 -2.73
C LEU A 319 1.00 -11.65 -1.29
N HIS A 320 1.80 -12.12 -0.36
CA HIS A 320 1.64 -11.86 1.06
C HIS A 320 2.91 -11.25 1.63
N GLN A 321 2.75 -10.56 2.72
CA GLN A 321 3.86 -10.18 3.58
C GLN A 321 3.49 -10.47 5.02
N GLY A 322 3.99 -11.58 5.55
CA GLY A 322 3.47 -12.19 6.75
C GLY A 322 2.05 -12.74 6.52
N GLU A 323 1.10 -12.39 7.39
CA GLU A 323 -0.28 -12.88 7.30
C GLU A 323 -1.18 -12.03 6.38
N LEU A 324 -0.69 -10.91 5.87
CA LEU A 324 -1.50 -9.94 5.13
C LEU A 324 -1.30 -10.07 3.62
N PRO A 325 -2.39 -10.24 2.85
CA PRO A 325 -2.33 -10.22 1.39
C PRO A 325 -2.12 -8.81 0.85
N LEU A 326 -1.37 -8.71 -0.24
CA LEU A 326 -1.13 -7.47 -0.98
C LEU A 326 -1.66 -7.64 -2.41
N GLU A 327 -2.47 -6.70 -2.88
CA GLU A 327 -2.98 -6.72 -4.25
C GLU A 327 -1.87 -6.35 -5.24
N MET A 328 -1.71 -7.16 -6.28
CA MET A 328 -0.83 -6.92 -7.42
C MET A 328 -1.68 -6.67 -8.66
N ARG A 329 -1.61 -5.47 -9.24
CA ARG A 329 -2.36 -5.12 -10.44
C ARG A 329 -1.46 -4.97 -11.65
N ASP A 330 -1.89 -5.52 -12.78
CA ASP A 330 -1.20 -5.37 -14.05
C ASP A 330 -1.18 -3.89 -14.50
N LEU A 331 0.01 -3.42 -14.93
CA LEU A 331 0.23 -2.08 -15.48
C LEU A 331 0.14 -2.03 -17.00
N ASP A 332 -0.01 -3.18 -17.66
CA ASP A 332 -0.01 -3.29 -19.13
C ASP A 332 1.25 -2.67 -19.77
N LEU A 333 2.41 -3.11 -19.29
CA LEU A 333 3.74 -2.65 -19.74
C LEU A 333 4.62 -3.79 -20.29
N ASP A 334 4.01 -4.87 -20.74
CA ASP A 334 4.71 -6.10 -21.16
C ASP A 334 5.58 -5.85 -22.41
N ASP A 335 5.14 -4.98 -23.33
CA ASP A 335 5.82 -4.67 -24.58
C ASP A 335 7.21 -4.03 -24.38
N ALA A 336 7.47 -3.48 -23.19
CA ALA A 336 8.74 -2.86 -22.85
C ALA A 336 9.79 -3.86 -22.32
N LEU A 337 9.42 -5.14 -22.09
CA LEU A 337 10.28 -6.13 -21.44
C LEU A 337 11.37 -6.67 -22.37
N ALA A 338 12.63 -6.59 -21.93
CA ALA A 338 13.78 -7.18 -22.58
C ALA A 338 14.08 -8.58 -22.01
N LEU A 339 13.23 -9.56 -22.36
CA LEU A 339 13.37 -10.93 -21.87
C LEU A 339 14.44 -11.71 -22.65
N PRO A 340 15.15 -12.64 -22.01
CA PRO A 340 16.12 -13.53 -22.68
C PRO A 340 15.40 -14.43 -23.71
N PRO A 341 16.11 -14.91 -24.75
CA PRO A 341 15.50 -15.76 -25.77
C PRO A 341 14.80 -17.00 -25.22
N ALA A 342 15.30 -17.56 -24.12
CA ALA A 342 14.72 -18.73 -23.45
C ALA A 342 13.33 -18.47 -22.84
N LEU A 343 12.96 -17.21 -22.58
CA LEU A 343 11.67 -16.81 -22.01
C LEU A 343 10.76 -16.12 -23.04
N ARG A 344 11.12 -16.14 -24.32
CA ARG A 344 10.24 -15.62 -25.38
C ARG A 344 8.98 -16.47 -25.45
N GLY A 345 7.82 -15.80 -25.44
CA GLY A 345 6.52 -16.47 -25.45
C GLY A 345 6.05 -16.97 -24.09
N ALA A 346 6.77 -16.68 -23.00
CA ALA A 346 6.27 -16.84 -21.66
C ALA A 346 5.25 -15.73 -21.34
N ASP A 347 4.29 -16.03 -20.47
CA ASP A 347 3.40 -15.01 -19.92
C ASP A 347 4.18 -14.10 -18.98
N ALA A 348 4.26 -12.83 -19.31
CA ALA A 348 4.98 -11.83 -18.52
C ALA A 348 4.08 -10.64 -18.22
N LYS A 349 4.09 -10.14 -16.98
CA LYS A 349 3.32 -8.98 -16.54
C LYS A 349 4.11 -8.10 -15.59
N VAL A 350 3.96 -6.79 -15.76
CA VAL A 350 4.44 -5.79 -14.80
C VAL A 350 3.31 -5.47 -13.83
N LEU A 351 3.48 -5.85 -12.58
CA LEU A 351 2.46 -5.79 -11.55
C LEU A 351 2.76 -4.66 -10.55
N ARG A 352 1.79 -3.79 -10.29
CA ARG A 352 1.88 -2.69 -9.32
C ARG A 352 1.31 -3.12 -7.97
N VAL A 353 2.03 -2.82 -6.90
CA VAL A 353 1.53 -2.79 -5.52
C VAL A 353 1.50 -1.34 -5.07
N ILE A 354 0.34 -0.84 -4.67
CA ILE A 354 0.16 0.57 -4.29
C ILE A 354 0.84 0.89 -2.96
N GLY A 355 1.39 2.11 -2.84
CA GLY A 355 2.09 2.59 -1.64
C GLY A 355 1.27 2.48 -0.36
N PRO A 356 -0.02 2.88 -0.33
CA PRO A 356 -0.86 2.74 0.85
C PRO A 356 -1.03 1.31 1.37
N ALA A 357 -0.83 0.28 0.53
CA ALA A 357 -0.79 -1.11 0.99
C ALA A 357 0.40 -1.42 1.91
N GLY A 358 1.42 -0.54 1.94
CA GLY A 358 2.52 -0.59 2.91
C GLY A 358 3.43 -1.79 2.73
N LEU A 359 3.76 -2.16 1.49
CA LEU A 359 4.75 -3.17 1.21
C LEU A 359 6.12 -2.72 1.73
N ASP A 360 6.80 -3.59 2.50
CA ASP A 360 8.11 -3.33 3.10
C ASP A 360 9.22 -4.07 2.33
N PRO A 361 10.07 -3.36 1.56
CA PRO A 361 11.18 -3.97 0.84
C PRO A 361 12.22 -4.65 1.73
N GLY A 362 12.26 -4.32 3.01
CA GLY A 362 13.16 -4.95 3.99
C GLY A 362 12.68 -6.31 4.50
N ARG A 363 11.55 -6.80 4.00
CA ARG A 363 10.98 -8.10 4.35
C ARG A 363 10.81 -8.96 3.09
N PRO A 364 10.92 -10.29 3.20
CA PRO A 364 10.62 -11.17 2.08
C PRO A 364 9.21 -10.97 1.55
N LEU A 365 9.03 -11.18 0.26
CA LEU A 365 7.74 -11.37 -0.39
C LEU A 365 7.41 -12.85 -0.37
N ASP A 366 6.24 -13.18 0.12
CA ASP A 366 5.70 -14.53 0.13
C ASP A 366 4.68 -14.65 -1.01
N LEU A 367 5.12 -15.20 -2.15
CA LEU A 367 4.26 -15.42 -3.30
C LEU A 367 3.76 -16.86 -3.32
N ALA A 368 2.56 -17.06 -3.84
CA ALA A 368 2.03 -18.39 -4.07
C ALA A 368 1.40 -18.48 -5.47
N LEU A 369 1.81 -19.48 -6.24
CA LEU A 369 1.17 -19.87 -7.50
C LEU A 369 0.07 -20.88 -7.19
N HIS A 370 -1.18 -20.52 -7.52
CA HIS A 370 -2.35 -21.35 -7.29
C HIS A 370 -2.62 -22.22 -8.48
N VAL A 371 -2.52 -23.54 -8.31
CA VAL A 371 -2.92 -24.51 -9.31
C VAL A 371 -4.27 -25.09 -8.92
N VAL A 372 -5.25 -24.94 -9.80
CA VAL A 372 -6.61 -25.44 -9.59
C VAL A 372 -6.88 -26.60 -10.55
N ARG A 373 -7.38 -27.71 -10.04
CA ARG A 373 -7.88 -28.83 -10.82
C ARG A 373 -9.36 -29.01 -10.54
N SER A 374 -10.10 -29.45 -11.54
CA SER A 374 -11.54 -29.69 -11.42
C SER A 374 -11.91 -31.10 -11.84
N LYS A 375 -12.87 -31.68 -11.14
CA LYS A 375 -13.47 -33.00 -11.44
C LYS A 375 -14.97 -32.84 -11.66
N GLY A 376 -15.47 -33.49 -12.68
CA GLY A 376 -16.89 -33.46 -13.04
C GLY A 376 -17.22 -32.42 -14.10
N LEU A 377 -18.16 -32.76 -15.00
CA LEU A 377 -18.54 -31.90 -16.15
C LEU A 377 -19.69 -30.94 -15.83
N ILE A 378 -20.62 -31.34 -14.95
CA ILE A 378 -21.85 -30.56 -14.69
C ILE A 378 -21.74 -29.72 -13.41
N TYR A 379 -21.15 -30.30 -12.36
CA TYR A 379 -20.84 -29.62 -11.09
C TYR A 379 -19.38 -29.89 -10.74
N PRO A 380 -18.43 -29.11 -11.31
CA PRO A 380 -17.02 -29.38 -11.12
C PRO A 380 -16.61 -29.09 -9.67
N GLU A 381 -16.21 -30.14 -8.98
CA GLU A 381 -15.47 -29.99 -7.72
C GLU A 381 -14.08 -29.44 -8.04
N ARG A 382 -13.72 -28.31 -7.45
CA ARG A 382 -12.42 -27.64 -7.66
C ARG A 382 -11.54 -27.83 -6.43
N ILE A 383 -10.33 -28.29 -6.65
CA ILE A 383 -9.30 -28.43 -5.62
C ILE A 383 -8.12 -27.52 -6.02
N ALA A 384 -7.72 -26.65 -5.12
CA ALA A 384 -6.56 -25.78 -5.29
C ALA A 384 -5.36 -26.33 -4.50
N ARG A 385 -4.16 -26.13 -5.04
CA ARG A 385 -2.87 -26.33 -4.37
C ARG A 385 -1.97 -25.16 -4.64
N ASP A 386 -1.25 -24.72 -3.59
CA ASP A 386 -0.41 -23.57 -3.61
C ASP A 386 1.06 -23.98 -3.65
N PHE A 387 1.81 -23.38 -4.58
CA PHE A 387 3.25 -23.54 -4.69
C PHE A 387 3.90 -22.22 -4.29
N ALA A 388 4.58 -22.23 -3.13
CA ALA A 388 5.12 -21.04 -2.52
C ALA A 388 6.49 -20.67 -3.09
N LEU A 389 6.73 -19.36 -3.21
CA LEU A 389 8.01 -18.74 -3.55
C LEU A 389 8.29 -17.59 -2.57
N ALA A 390 9.31 -17.72 -1.76
CA ALA A 390 9.81 -16.61 -0.95
C ALA A 390 10.84 -15.80 -1.74
N TYR A 391 10.65 -14.48 -1.80
CA TYR A 391 11.56 -13.58 -2.49
C TYR A 391 12.04 -12.46 -1.57
N PRO A 392 13.22 -12.58 -0.94
CA PRO A 392 13.88 -11.48 -0.26
C PRO A 392 14.56 -10.57 -1.29
N LEU A 393 14.33 -9.25 -1.23
CA LEU A 393 15.15 -8.31 -2.01
C LEU A 393 16.58 -8.27 -1.40
N PRO A 394 17.65 -8.35 -2.22
CA PRO A 394 19.01 -8.29 -1.73
C PRO A 394 19.28 -7.05 -0.89
N ALA A 395 20.05 -7.22 0.20
CA ALA A 395 20.26 -6.16 1.20
C ALA A 395 20.96 -4.91 0.64
N ASP A 396 21.75 -5.05 -0.43
CA ASP A 396 22.38 -3.93 -1.14
C ASP A 396 21.37 -3.08 -1.92
N GLN A 397 20.15 -3.58 -2.16
CA GLN A 397 19.05 -2.87 -2.82
C GLN A 397 18.08 -2.23 -1.83
N VAL A 398 18.31 -2.38 -0.52
CA VAL A 398 17.38 -1.93 0.51
C VAL A 398 18.05 -0.88 1.40
N LEU A 399 17.33 0.21 1.65
CA LEU A 399 17.65 1.18 2.68
C LEU A 399 16.77 0.90 3.89
N LEU A 400 17.36 0.35 4.94
CA LEU A 400 16.65 0.16 6.20
C LEU A 400 16.47 1.53 6.87
N PRO A 401 15.27 1.85 7.37
CA PRO A 401 15.09 3.05 8.15
C PRO A 401 15.91 2.94 9.42
N GLN A 402 16.64 3.99 9.73
CA GLN A 402 17.26 4.12 11.04
C GLN A 402 16.14 4.56 11.99
N ALA A 403 15.95 3.82 13.09
CA ALA A 403 15.13 4.34 14.17
C ALA A 403 15.75 5.67 14.61
N ASP A 404 14.92 6.69 14.73
CA ASP A 404 15.37 7.97 15.27
C ASP A 404 16.04 7.69 16.61
N ASP A 405 17.28 8.19 16.74
CA ASP A 405 18.01 8.09 17.99
C ASP A 405 17.30 8.96 19.02
N THR A 406 16.34 8.37 19.72
CA THR A 406 15.55 9.02 20.79
C THR A 406 16.37 9.22 22.06
N SER A 407 17.65 8.83 22.07
CA SER A 407 18.55 9.16 23.14
C SER A 407 18.75 10.68 23.26
N TRP A 408 18.94 11.17 24.48
CA TRP A 408 19.24 12.60 24.72
C TRP A 408 20.31 13.15 23.76
N PRO A 409 21.45 12.49 23.56
CA PRO A 409 22.45 12.94 22.59
C PRO A 409 21.98 12.89 21.14
N GLY A 410 21.09 11.96 20.78
CA GLY A 410 20.51 11.86 19.45
C GLY A 410 19.59 13.03 19.13
N ILE A 411 18.68 13.35 20.05
CA ILE A 411 17.75 14.50 19.94
C ILE A 411 18.54 15.81 19.81
N TRP A 412 19.60 16.00 20.61
CA TRP A 412 20.45 17.18 20.54
C TRP A 412 21.19 17.28 19.21
N ARG A 413 21.70 16.18 18.66
CA ARG A 413 22.34 16.17 17.34
C ARG A 413 21.38 16.48 16.22
N ALA A 414 20.19 15.90 16.24
CA ALA A 414 19.15 16.14 15.22
C ALA A 414 18.70 17.62 15.18
N ARG A 415 18.66 18.29 16.36
CA ARG A 415 18.25 19.70 16.48
C ARG A 415 19.44 20.68 16.65
N ALA A 416 20.66 20.23 16.42
CA ALA A 416 21.86 21.05 16.64
C ALA A 416 21.85 22.37 15.83
N TRP A 417 21.31 22.36 14.62
CA TRP A 417 21.22 23.55 13.79
C TRP A 417 20.16 24.56 14.33
N GLU A 418 19.00 24.08 14.84
CA GLU A 418 17.97 24.90 15.44
C GLU A 418 18.50 25.58 16.72
N LEU A 419 19.21 24.81 17.55
CA LEU A 419 19.87 25.29 18.74
C LEU A 419 20.96 26.31 18.40
N GLY A 420 21.71 26.06 17.33
CA GLY A 420 22.71 27.01 16.82
C GLY A 420 22.11 28.36 16.42
N VAL A 421 20.99 28.35 15.71
CA VAL A 421 20.26 29.58 15.34
C VAL A 421 19.74 30.29 16.58
N LEU A 422 19.20 29.58 17.55
CA LEU A 422 18.68 30.16 18.79
C LEU A 422 19.80 30.79 19.61
N VAL A 423 20.94 30.10 19.78
CA VAL A 423 22.12 30.66 20.46
C VAL A 423 22.68 31.90 19.75
N ALA A 424 22.78 31.88 18.43
CA ALA A 424 23.21 33.01 17.64
C ALA A 424 22.25 34.20 17.79
N GLY A 425 20.94 33.98 17.78
CA GLY A 425 19.91 34.97 18.03
C GLY A 425 19.99 35.60 19.41
N LEU A 426 20.18 34.78 20.45
CA LEU A 426 20.38 35.26 21.83
C LEU A 426 21.66 36.07 21.99
N ALA A 427 22.76 35.65 21.38
CA ALA A 427 24.03 36.39 21.38
C ALA A 427 23.90 37.73 20.68
N LEU A 428 23.18 37.79 19.55
CA LEU A 428 22.90 39.04 18.86
C LEU A 428 22.08 40.00 19.72
N LEU A 429 21.04 39.49 20.37
CA LEU A 429 20.18 40.24 21.28
C LEU A 429 20.98 40.78 22.46
N ALA A 430 21.79 39.97 23.11
CA ALA A 430 22.69 40.38 24.18
C ALA A 430 23.67 41.49 23.73
N ALA A 431 24.25 41.35 22.56
CA ALA A 431 25.16 42.38 22.00
C ALA A 431 24.43 43.71 21.73
N VAL A 432 23.19 43.67 21.24
CA VAL A 432 22.34 44.87 21.03
C VAL A 432 22.01 45.55 22.36
N LEU A 433 21.63 44.77 23.38
CA LEU A 433 21.33 45.29 24.72
C LEU A 433 22.56 45.92 25.38
N ALA A 434 23.71 45.27 25.34
CA ALA A 434 24.97 45.77 25.88
C ALA A 434 25.40 47.10 25.17
N ARG A 435 25.16 47.22 23.85
CA ARG A 435 25.43 48.48 23.13
C ARG A 435 24.47 49.59 23.54
N ARG A 436 23.21 49.29 23.84
CA ARG A 436 22.23 50.29 24.34
C ARG A 436 22.63 50.79 25.73
N GLU A 437 22.96 49.91 26.67
CA GLU A 437 23.43 50.29 28.01
C GLU A 437 24.70 51.15 27.94
N ALA A 438 25.64 50.81 27.08
CA ALA A 438 26.86 51.58 26.88
C ALA A 438 26.61 52.98 26.24
N ALA A 439 25.51 53.14 25.51
CA ALA A 439 25.09 54.43 24.95
C ALA A 439 24.34 55.32 25.96
N ASP A 440 23.53 54.72 26.83
CA ASP A 440 22.78 55.43 27.88
C ASP A 440 23.68 55.85 29.08
N GLY A 441 24.72 55.06 29.39
CA GLY A 441 25.69 55.37 30.46
C GLY A 441 26.69 56.48 30.09
N ARG A 442 26.62 57.01 28.86
CA ARG A 442 27.45 58.15 28.39
C ARG A 442 26.67 59.48 28.32
N ARG A 443 25.46 59.53 28.82
CA ARG A 443 24.68 60.72 29.02
C ARG A 443 24.61 61.08 30.53
#